data_2d4f687facc13eee7203ddf9e14d633d
#
_entry.id   2d4f687facc13eee7203ddf9e14d633d
#
_cell.length_a   1.000
_cell.length_b   1.000
_cell.length_c   1.000
_cell.angle_alpha   90.00
_cell.angle_beta   90.00
_cell.angle_gamma   90.00
#
_symmetry.space_group_name_H-M   'P 1'
#
loop_
_entity.id
_entity.type
_entity.pdbx_description
1 polymer ?
#
loop_
_entity_poly.entity_id
_entity_poly.type
_entity_poly.pdbx_seq_one_letter_code
_entity_poly.pdbx_strand_id
1 'polypeptide(L)'
;SAVAFVFLLVLCLVFRCLRRRDFQEEAQARPGSWRDLAIGGICCGVVLTMGTNLQQMGLETTTSGKAGFITALYIVIVPIAGIFLHKKAPRAIWLSVARAVVGLYLLCVQESFSITEGDWYVLLCSFCFAGHILLIDHFTRKVDGVALSCVQFLVMAVLSAGLMLVMETPDWAGLLACIGPVLYVGIFSSGVGYTLQILAQKDSNPTVVSLLLSLESVFATIAGALILGDRMSGKEYLGCVLMLAAVVLAQLPDFRKKQAVPAPEN
;
A
#
# COMPACT_ATOMS: atom_id res chain seq x y z
N SER A 1 1.01 -14.16 1.60
CA SER A 1 2.09 -13.97 0.61
C SER A 1 2.16 -15.11 -0.41
N ALA A 2 2.27 -16.40 -0.01
CA ALA A 2 2.35 -17.55 -0.94
C ALA A 2 1.14 -17.64 -1.89
N VAL A 3 -0.07 -17.48 -1.37
CA VAL A 3 -1.31 -17.47 -2.17
C VAL A 3 -1.28 -16.33 -3.19
N ALA A 4 -0.86 -15.13 -2.78
CA ALA A 4 -0.73 -13.98 -3.69
C ALA A 4 0.30 -14.25 -4.80
N PHE A 5 1.45 -14.83 -4.45
CA PHE A 5 2.47 -15.20 -5.43
C PHE A 5 1.93 -16.20 -6.47
N VAL A 6 1.30 -17.30 -6.03
CA VAL A 6 0.75 -18.31 -6.95
C VAL A 6 -0.32 -17.70 -7.85
N PHE A 7 -1.23 -16.90 -7.29
CA PHE A 7 -2.26 -16.19 -8.05
C PHE A 7 -1.65 -15.28 -9.11
N LEU A 8 -0.65 -14.46 -8.75
CA LEU A 8 0.01 -13.54 -9.68
C LEU A 8 0.85 -14.27 -10.72
N LEU A 9 1.48 -15.37 -10.36
CA LEU A 9 2.22 -16.22 -11.31
C LEU A 9 1.28 -16.75 -12.39
N VAL A 10 0.12 -17.30 -11.98
CA VAL A 10 -0.91 -17.78 -12.92
C VAL A 10 -1.40 -16.62 -13.79
N LEU A 11 -1.67 -15.45 -13.20
CA LEU A 11 -2.09 -14.26 -13.93
C LEU A 11 -1.05 -13.83 -14.97
N CYS A 12 0.23 -13.77 -14.60
CA CYS A 12 1.34 -13.47 -15.51
C CYS A 12 1.43 -14.47 -16.67
N LEU A 13 1.28 -15.76 -16.38
CA LEU A 13 1.32 -16.81 -17.40
C LEU A 13 0.14 -16.70 -18.37
N VAL A 14 -1.08 -16.46 -17.84
CA VAL A 14 -2.29 -16.25 -18.65
C VAL A 14 -2.14 -15.04 -19.55
N PHE A 15 -1.70 -13.90 -19.00
CA PHE A 15 -1.46 -12.70 -19.81
C PHE A 15 -0.37 -12.91 -20.86
N ARG A 16 0.70 -13.64 -20.56
CA ARG A 16 1.72 -14.00 -21.56
C ARG A 16 1.14 -14.87 -22.68
N CYS A 17 0.26 -15.84 -22.34
CA CYS A 17 -0.42 -16.67 -23.33
C CYS A 17 -1.38 -15.88 -24.22
N LEU A 18 -2.18 -15.00 -23.63
CA LEU A 18 -3.14 -14.16 -24.35
C LEU A 18 -2.43 -13.10 -25.20
N ARG A 19 -1.37 -12.48 -24.68
CA ARG A 19 -0.56 -11.45 -25.38
C ARG A 19 0.18 -11.98 -26.59
N ARG A 20 0.45 -13.29 -26.66
CA ARG A 20 1.03 -13.90 -27.87
C ARG A 20 0.12 -13.84 -29.10
N ARG A 21 -1.18 -13.55 -28.94
CA ARG A 21 -2.14 -13.53 -30.04
C ARG A 21 -2.40 -12.13 -30.63
N ASP A 22 -2.35 -11.05 -29.86
CA ASP A 22 -2.88 -9.74 -30.32
C ASP A 22 -1.95 -8.51 -30.21
N PHE A 23 -0.77 -8.60 -29.59
CA PHE A 23 0.05 -7.41 -29.30
C PHE A 23 1.53 -7.55 -29.64
N GLN A 24 1.87 -7.68 -30.93
CA GLN A 24 3.26 -7.54 -31.37
C GLN A 24 3.71 -6.05 -31.49
N GLU A 25 2.81 -5.07 -31.48
CA GLU A 25 3.15 -3.67 -31.77
C GLU A 25 3.48 -2.81 -30.54
N GLU A 26 2.93 -3.09 -29.34
CA GLU A 26 3.23 -2.30 -28.12
C GLU A 26 4.38 -2.86 -27.27
N ALA A 27 4.95 -3.99 -27.60
CA ALA A 27 6.05 -4.62 -26.86
C ALA A 27 7.43 -3.97 -27.09
N GLN A 28 7.50 -2.83 -27.75
CA GLN A 28 8.73 -2.03 -27.91
C GLN A 28 8.97 -1.03 -26.77
N ALA A 29 8.08 -0.90 -25.78
CA ALA A 29 8.41 -0.23 -24.53
C ALA A 29 9.44 -1.10 -23.78
N ARG A 30 10.71 -0.67 -23.83
CA ARG A 30 11.95 -1.23 -23.26
C ARG A 30 11.70 -2.37 -22.27
N PRO A 31 12.10 -3.63 -22.56
CA PRO A 31 12.14 -4.66 -21.54
C PRO A 31 13.09 -4.17 -20.46
N GLY A 32 12.54 -3.79 -19.29
CA GLY A 32 13.35 -3.44 -18.14
C GLY A 32 14.35 -4.56 -17.90
N SER A 33 15.59 -4.20 -17.57
CA SER A 33 16.62 -5.20 -17.29
C SER A 33 16.07 -6.20 -16.27
N TRP A 34 16.22 -7.50 -16.52
CA TRP A 34 15.85 -8.53 -15.54
C TRP A 34 16.53 -8.30 -14.18
N ARG A 35 17.68 -7.61 -14.19
CA ARG A 35 18.38 -7.17 -12.98
C ARG A 35 17.58 -6.13 -12.20
N ASP A 36 17.01 -5.13 -12.89
CA ASP A 36 16.16 -4.12 -12.24
C ASP A 36 14.90 -4.76 -11.66
N LEU A 37 14.31 -5.74 -12.35
CA LEU A 37 13.18 -6.49 -11.86
C LEU A 37 13.54 -7.31 -10.61
N ALA A 38 14.66 -8.03 -10.63
CA ALA A 38 15.11 -8.83 -9.50
C ALA A 38 15.46 -7.94 -8.30
N ILE A 39 16.24 -6.89 -8.49
CA ILE A 39 16.62 -5.95 -7.41
C ILE A 39 15.38 -5.26 -6.85
N GLY A 40 14.51 -4.73 -7.73
CA GLY A 40 13.27 -4.07 -7.32
C GLY A 40 12.35 -5.00 -6.54
N GLY A 41 12.12 -6.21 -7.05
CA GLY A 41 11.29 -7.21 -6.39
C GLY A 41 11.86 -7.67 -5.04
N ILE A 42 13.19 -7.87 -4.95
CA ILE A 42 13.85 -8.22 -3.68
C ILE A 42 13.73 -7.06 -2.69
N CYS A 43 14.07 -5.84 -3.08
CA CYS A 43 13.98 -4.67 -2.19
C CYS A 43 12.55 -4.44 -1.71
N CYS A 44 11.57 -4.44 -2.62
CA CYS A 44 10.16 -4.27 -2.28
C CYS A 44 9.67 -5.42 -1.38
N GLY A 45 10.02 -6.68 -1.70
CA GLY A 45 9.61 -7.85 -0.93
C GLY A 45 10.20 -7.88 0.48
N VAL A 46 11.49 -7.55 0.64
CA VAL A 46 12.14 -7.46 1.95
C VAL A 46 11.49 -6.37 2.82
N VAL A 47 11.34 -5.16 2.27
CA VAL A 47 10.77 -4.03 3.02
C VAL A 47 9.29 -4.30 3.37
N LEU A 48 8.53 -4.90 2.46
CA LEU A 48 7.15 -5.30 2.72
C LEU A 48 7.06 -6.38 3.81
N THR A 49 7.94 -7.38 3.77
CA THR A 49 8.02 -8.42 4.82
C THR A 49 8.35 -7.80 6.18
N MET A 50 9.32 -6.92 6.25
CA MET A 50 9.68 -6.22 7.49
C MET A 50 8.49 -5.40 8.01
N GLY A 51 7.86 -4.60 7.15
CA GLY A 51 6.71 -3.77 7.52
C GLY A 51 5.55 -4.60 8.07
N THR A 52 5.15 -5.66 7.38
CA THR A 52 4.03 -6.50 7.80
C THR A 52 4.31 -7.27 9.10
N ASN A 53 5.53 -7.76 9.32
CA ASN A 53 5.89 -8.42 10.58
C ASN A 53 5.92 -7.43 11.75
N LEU A 54 6.53 -6.24 11.57
CA LEU A 54 6.52 -5.19 12.58
C LEU A 54 5.09 -4.74 12.94
N GLN A 55 4.20 -4.64 11.95
CA GLN A 55 2.80 -4.33 12.18
C GLN A 55 2.11 -5.42 13.01
N GLN A 56 2.35 -6.68 12.67
CA GLN A 56 1.76 -7.81 13.39
C GLN A 56 2.24 -7.86 14.85
N MET A 57 3.56 -7.71 15.08
CA MET A 57 4.11 -7.63 16.44
C MET A 57 3.52 -6.44 17.23
N GLY A 58 3.33 -5.30 16.58
CA GLY A 58 2.73 -4.14 17.21
C GLY A 58 1.26 -4.35 17.60
N LEU A 59 0.50 -5.09 16.80
CA LEU A 59 -0.92 -5.39 17.06
C LEU A 59 -1.15 -6.30 18.29
N GLU A 60 -0.12 -6.98 18.80
CA GLU A 60 -0.24 -7.78 20.02
C GLU A 60 -0.49 -6.92 21.28
N THR A 61 0.01 -5.69 21.31
CA THR A 61 -0.08 -4.80 22.48
C THR A 61 -0.71 -3.44 22.20
N THR A 62 -1.07 -3.16 20.93
CA THR A 62 -1.70 -1.92 20.49
C THR A 62 -3.08 -2.18 19.88
N THR A 63 -4.03 -1.27 20.08
CA THR A 63 -5.37 -1.39 19.47
C THR A 63 -5.31 -1.20 17.96
N SER A 64 -6.19 -1.90 17.23
CA SER A 64 -6.23 -1.86 15.76
C SER A 64 -6.41 -0.42 15.21
N GLY A 65 -7.23 0.42 15.86
CA GLY A 65 -7.43 1.80 15.47
C GLY A 65 -6.15 2.63 15.63
N LYS A 66 -5.46 2.48 16.78
CA LYS A 66 -4.21 3.18 17.04
C LYS A 66 -3.09 2.71 16.11
N ALA A 67 -2.99 1.39 15.87
CA ALA A 67 -2.06 0.83 14.90
C ALA A 67 -2.33 1.39 13.49
N GLY A 68 -3.59 1.46 13.07
CA GLY A 68 -3.98 2.05 11.79
C GLY A 68 -3.55 3.52 11.66
N PHE A 69 -3.74 4.34 12.72
CA PHE A 69 -3.28 5.72 12.74
C PHE A 69 -1.76 5.84 12.64
N ILE A 70 -1.01 5.09 13.46
CA ILE A 70 0.46 5.15 13.48
C ILE A 70 1.03 4.64 12.15
N THR A 71 0.51 3.53 11.63
CA THR A 71 0.92 3.01 10.30
C THR A 71 0.72 4.08 9.23
N ALA A 72 -0.44 4.73 9.20
CA ALA A 72 -0.76 5.73 8.19
C ALA A 72 0.09 7.02 8.30
N LEU A 73 0.94 7.18 9.31
CA LEU A 73 1.94 8.26 9.35
C LEU A 73 2.91 8.22 8.16
N TYR A 74 2.93 7.12 7.37
CA TYR A 74 3.64 7.12 6.08
C TYR A 74 3.20 8.27 5.16
N ILE A 75 1.97 8.82 5.31
CA ILE A 75 1.51 10.00 4.56
C ILE A 75 2.35 11.25 4.84
N VAL A 76 2.97 11.34 6.00
CA VAL A 76 3.90 12.41 6.38
C VAL A 76 5.34 12.05 5.98
N ILE A 77 5.73 10.79 6.20
CA ILE A 77 7.08 10.31 5.95
C ILE A 77 7.41 10.32 4.45
N VAL A 78 6.48 9.91 3.58
CA VAL A 78 6.68 9.86 2.11
C VAL A 78 7.03 11.24 1.53
N PRO A 79 6.27 12.33 1.76
CA PRO A 79 6.65 13.63 1.22
C PRO A 79 7.94 14.19 1.83
N ILE A 80 8.22 13.93 3.13
CA ILE A 80 9.48 14.33 3.77
C ILE A 80 10.65 13.61 3.09
N ALA A 81 10.59 12.28 2.97
CA ALA A 81 11.60 11.50 2.26
C ALA A 81 11.72 11.91 0.78
N GLY A 82 10.60 12.28 0.15
CA GLY A 82 10.56 12.81 -1.20
C GLY A 82 11.39 14.09 -1.39
N ILE A 83 11.46 14.97 -0.38
CA ILE A 83 12.30 16.17 -0.43
C ILE A 83 13.78 15.77 -0.56
N PHE A 84 14.25 14.79 0.21
CA PHE A 84 15.63 14.28 0.13
C PHE A 84 15.91 13.62 -1.23
N LEU A 85 14.88 13.09 -1.90
CA LEU A 85 14.95 12.56 -3.25
C LEU A 85 14.73 13.63 -4.34
N HIS A 86 14.85 14.92 -3.99
CA HIS A 86 14.66 16.08 -4.89
C HIS A 86 13.28 16.15 -5.55
N LYS A 87 12.25 15.52 -4.96
CA LYS A 87 10.86 15.60 -5.40
C LYS A 87 10.20 16.82 -4.75
N LYS A 88 9.76 17.78 -5.57
CA LYS A 88 9.07 18.98 -5.05
C LYS A 88 7.61 18.65 -4.73
N ALA A 89 7.20 18.87 -3.50
CA ALA A 89 5.80 18.80 -3.08
C ALA A 89 5.21 20.22 -3.02
N PRO A 90 4.17 20.55 -3.82
CA PRO A 90 3.50 21.86 -3.74
C PRO A 90 2.89 22.10 -2.35
N ARG A 91 2.68 23.38 -1.99
CA ARG A 91 2.10 23.77 -0.69
C ARG A 91 0.73 23.14 -0.42
N ALA A 92 -0.08 22.94 -1.48
CA ALA A 92 -1.37 22.28 -1.39
C ALA A 92 -1.26 20.83 -0.86
N ILE A 93 -0.21 20.10 -1.22
CA ILE A 93 0.04 18.74 -0.73
C ILE A 93 0.31 18.74 0.78
N TRP A 94 1.10 19.68 1.29
CA TRP A 94 1.37 19.79 2.73
C TRP A 94 0.10 20.12 3.54
N LEU A 95 -0.77 20.98 3.00
CA LEU A 95 -2.06 21.27 3.62
C LEU A 95 -2.97 20.02 3.62
N SER A 96 -2.93 19.24 2.54
CA SER A 96 -3.65 17.96 2.45
C SER A 96 -3.13 16.95 3.47
N VAL A 97 -1.81 16.80 3.59
CA VAL A 97 -1.16 15.93 4.58
C VAL A 97 -1.57 16.33 6.01
N ALA A 98 -1.51 17.63 6.35
CA ALA A 98 -1.93 18.09 7.67
C ALA A 98 -3.40 17.76 7.97
N ARG A 99 -4.31 17.98 7.01
CA ARG A 99 -5.72 17.62 7.16
C ARG A 99 -5.93 16.11 7.28
N ALA A 100 -5.19 15.31 6.51
CA ALA A 100 -5.27 13.87 6.56
C ALA A 100 -4.81 13.33 7.92
N VAL A 101 -3.74 13.86 8.51
CA VAL A 101 -3.29 13.48 9.86
C VAL A 101 -4.36 13.78 10.90
N VAL A 102 -4.98 14.95 10.85
CA VAL A 102 -6.09 15.31 11.77
C VAL A 102 -7.29 14.38 11.54
N GLY A 103 -7.66 14.13 10.30
CA GLY A 103 -8.75 13.21 9.96
C GLY A 103 -8.52 11.80 10.45
N LEU A 104 -7.31 11.25 10.25
CA LEU A 104 -6.91 9.94 10.76
C LEU A 104 -6.92 9.86 12.28
N TYR A 105 -6.44 10.91 12.95
CA TYR A 105 -6.49 10.97 14.41
C TYR A 105 -7.93 10.87 14.92
N LEU A 106 -8.84 11.65 14.36
CA LEU A 106 -10.25 11.64 14.75
C LEU A 106 -10.95 10.31 14.44
N LEU A 107 -10.52 9.65 13.36
CA LEU A 107 -11.09 8.38 12.90
C LEU A 107 -10.60 7.18 13.73
N CYS A 108 -9.30 7.13 14.03
CA CYS A 108 -8.66 5.94 14.55
C CYS A 108 -8.41 5.98 16.07
N VAL A 109 -8.29 7.18 16.67
CA VAL A 109 -7.94 7.31 18.09
C VAL A 109 -9.17 7.60 18.91
N GLN A 110 -9.71 6.57 19.55
CA GLN A 110 -10.94 6.65 20.39
C GLN A 110 -10.64 6.83 21.87
N GLU A 111 -9.47 6.39 22.34
CA GLU A 111 -9.09 6.34 23.75
C GLU A 111 -7.99 7.35 24.11
N SER A 112 -7.70 7.47 25.41
CA SER A 112 -6.57 8.28 25.90
C SER A 112 -5.25 7.78 25.29
N PHE A 113 -4.46 8.69 24.75
CA PHE A 113 -3.21 8.40 24.06
C PHE A 113 -2.14 7.94 25.08
N SER A 114 -2.01 6.63 25.29
CA SER A 114 -0.91 6.03 26.03
C SER A 114 0.04 5.34 25.05
N ILE A 115 1.35 5.56 25.18
CA ILE A 115 2.35 4.92 24.34
C ILE A 115 2.63 3.52 24.90
N THR A 116 2.44 2.48 24.08
CA THR A 116 2.75 1.08 24.37
C THR A 116 4.00 0.64 23.61
N GLU A 117 4.60 -0.49 23.99
CA GLU A 117 5.73 -1.06 23.24
C GLU A 117 5.35 -1.37 21.78
N GLY A 118 4.13 -1.84 21.55
CA GLY A 118 3.64 -2.11 20.21
C GLY A 118 3.58 -0.87 19.30
N ASP A 119 3.39 0.32 19.87
CA ASP A 119 3.38 1.56 19.08
C ASP A 119 4.71 1.85 18.41
N TRP A 120 5.84 1.45 19.03
CA TRP A 120 7.15 1.58 18.43
C TRP A 120 7.34 0.64 17.24
N TYR A 121 6.84 -0.62 17.33
CA TYR A 121 6.87 -1.54 16.20
C TYR A 121 6.02 -1.01 15.04
N VAL A 122 4.83 -0.48 15.33
CA VAL A 122 3.96 0.11 14.30
C VAL A 122 4.56 1.39 13.71
N LEU A 123 5.27 2.18 14.51
CA LEU A 123 5.98 3.35 13.99
C LEU A 123 7.11 2.95 13.04
N LEU A 124 7.91 1.95 13.38
CA LEU A 124 8.92 1.39 12.47
C LEU A 124 8.28 0.80 11.20
N CYS A 125 7.14 0.14 11.34
CA CYS A 125 6.33 -0.32 10.21
C CYS A 125 5.96 0.82 9.26
N SER A 126 5.56 1.99 9.78
CA SER A 126 5.21 3.15 8.95
C SER A 126 6.39 3.65 8.09
N PHE A 127 7.63 3.59 8.60
CA PHE A 127 8.83 3.86 7.81
C PHE A 127 9.05 2.80 6.73
N CYS A 128 8.82 1.52 7.04
CA CYS A 128 8.91 0.46 6.03
C CYS A 128 7.90 0.67 4.91
N PHE A 129 6.64 0.95 5.20
CA PHE A 129 5.63 1.21 4.17
C PHE A 129 5.92 2.49 3.38
N ALA A 130 6.42 3.54 4.01
CA ALA A 130 6.88 4.73 3.29
C ALA A 130 8.02 4.40 2.31
N GLY A 131 9.00 3.63 2.77
CA GLY A 131 10.11 3.12 1.94
C GLY A 131 9.60 2.25 0.79
N HIS A 132 8.64 1.36 1.05
CA HIS A 132 8.01 0.51 0.03
C HIS A 132 7.32 1.34 -1.07
N ILE A 133 6.54 2.37 -0.69
CA ILE A 133 5.91 3.29 -1.65
C ILE A 133 6.97 3.97 -2.54
N LEU A 134 8.07 4.44 -1.94
CA LEU A 134 9.14 5.10 -2.70
C LEU A 134 9.93 4.15 -3.60
N LEU A 135 10.15 2.91 -3.17
CA LEU A 135 10.78 1.85 -3.97
C LEU A 135 9.90 1.50 -5.18
N ILE A 136 8.60 1.30 -4.97
CA ILE A 136 7.66 1.06 -6.07
C ILE A 136 7.71 2.21 -7.09
N ASP A 137 7.63 3.47 -6.65
CA ASP A 137 7.72 4.63 -7.56
C ASP A 137 9.02 4.66 -8.36
N HIS A 138 10.12 4.21 -7.76
CA HIS A 138 11.40 4.14 -8.47
C HIS A 138 11.44 3.02 -9.51
N PHE A 139 10.97 1.80 -9.15
CA PHE A 139 11.12 0.63 -10.00
C PHE A 139 10.01 0.49 -11.05
N THR A 140 8.78 0.94 -10.80
CA THR A 140 7.68 0.88 -11.78
C THR A 140 7.95 1.69 -13.06
N ARG A 141 8.88 2.64 -13.00
CA ARG A 141 9.35 3.39 -14.18
C ARG A 141 10.32 2.59 -15.05
N LYS A 142 10.90 1.49 -14.52
CA LYS A 142 11.94 0.69 -15.16
C LYS A 142 11.46 -0.68 -15.58
N VAL A 143 10.49 -1.25 -14.85
CA VAL A 143 10.03 -2.62 -15.03
C VAL A 143 8.51 -2.71 -15.07
N ASP A 144 8.00 -3.83 -15.57
CA ASP A 144 6.57 -4.12 -15.56
C ASP A 144 6.04 -4.27 -14.12
N GLY A 145 4.93 -3.57 -13.81
CA GLY A 145 4.37 -3.54 -12.46
C GLY A 145 3.81 -4.88 -11.98
N VAL A 146 3.22 -5.68 -12.89
CA VAL A 146 2.68 -7.00 -12.54
C VAL A 146 3.83 -7.98 -12.26
N ALA A 147 4.90 -7.92 -13.07
CA ALA A 147 6.09 -8.73 -12.84
C ALA A 147 6.79 -8.34 -11.53
N LEU A 148 6.88 -7.03 -11.23
CA LEU A 148 7.42 -6.53 -9.96
C LEU A 148 6.61 -7.05 -8.77
N SER A 149 5.28 -7.01 -8.86
CA SER A 149 4.37 -7.55 -7.83
C SER A 149 4.60 -9.06 -7.62
N CYS A 150 4.74 -9.82 -8.70
CA CYS A 150 4.99 -11.26 -8.62
C CYS A 150 6.30 -11.57 -7.88
N VAL A 151 7.40 -10.88 -8.23
CA VAL A 151 8.71 -11.11 -7.60
C VAL A 151 8.70 -10.68 -6.12
N GLN A 152 8.08 -9.53 -5.78
CA GLN A 152 8.02 -9.09 -4.37
C GLN A 152 7.24 -10.08 -3.50
N PHE A 153 6.13 -10.67 -3.99
CA PHE A 153 5.38 -11.66 -3.22
C PHE A 153 6.07 -13.02 -3.16
N LEU A 154 6.89 -13.39 -4.15
CA LEU A 154 7.78 -14.53 -4.05
C LEU A 154 8.79 -14.34 -2.90
N VAL A 155 9.47 -13.20 -2.89
CA VAL A 155 10.45 -12.87 -1.83
C VAL A 155 9.77 -12.85 -0.46
N MET A 156 8.62 -12.19 -0.35
CA MET A 156 7.84 -12.16 0.88
C MET A 156 7.42 -13.56 1.34
N ALA A 157 7.00 -14.44 0.40
CA ALA A 157 6.61 -15.81 0.73
C ALA A 157 7.79 -16.62 1.26
N VAL A 158 8.97 -16.51 0.63
CA VAL A 158 10.19 -17.22 1.06
C VAL A 158 10.64 -16.73 2.44
N LEU A 159 10.70 -15.42 2.64
CA LEU A 159 11.12 -14.84 3.92
C LEU A 159 10.13 -15.17 5.05
N SER A 160 8.82 -15.03 4.79
CA SER A 160 7.81 -15.35 5.80
C SER A 160 7.78 -16.85 6.13
N ALA A 161 7.98 -17.73 5.13
CA ALA A 161 8.10 -19.16 5.39
C ALA A 161 9.34 -19.48 6.23
N GLY A 162 10.48 -18.84 5.94
CA GLY A 162 11.69 -18.98 6.73
C GLY A 162 11.51 -18.53 8.18
N LEU A 163 10.89 -17.37 8.40
CA LEU A 163 10.58 -16.85 9.74
C LEU A 163 9.64 -17.80 10.50
N MET A 164 8.57 -18.26 9.86
CA MET A 164 7.63 -19.21 10.44
C MET A 164 8.33 -20.49 10.93
N LEU A 165 9.21 -21.07 10.11
CA LEU A 165 9.91 -22.30 10.46
C LEU A 165 10.91 -22.14 11.61
N VAL A 166 11.44 -20.92 11.81
CA VAL A 166 12.44 -20.64 12.86
C VAL A 166 11.80 -20.17 14.15
N MET A 167 10.71 -19.39 14.05
CA MET A 167 10.14 -18.70 15.22
C MET A 167 8.84 -19.30 15.73
N GLU A 168 8.14 -20.13 14.92
CA GLU A 168 6.81 -20.62 15.23
C GLU A 168 6.71 -22.14 15.02
N THR A 169 5.78 -22.76 15.76
CA THR A 169 5.34 -24.15 15.49
C THR A 169 4.04 -24.08 14.70
N PRO A 170 4.04 -24.39 13.39
CA PRO A 170 2.84 -24.24 12.56
C PRO A 170 1.71 -25.15 13.01
N ASP A 171 0.55 -24.59 13.32
CA ASP A 171 -0.69 -25.34 13.50
C ASP A 171 -1.39 -25.53 12.14
N TRP A 172 -1.14 -26.68 11.52
CA TRP A 172 -1.71 -27.03 10.21
C TRP A 172 -3.23 -27.22 10.28
N ALA A 173 -3.78 -27.67 11.40
CA ALA A 173 -5.22 -27.86 11.57
C ALA A 173 -5.93 -26.52 11.65
N GLY A 174 -5.41 -25.58 12.45
CA GLY A 174 -5.91 -24.20 12.51
C GLY A 174 -5.80 -23.47 11.17
N LEU A 175 -4.69 -23.66 10.43
CA LEU A 175 -4.51 -23.08 9.09
C LEU A 175 -5.57 -23.57 8.11
N LEU A 176 -5.87 -24.87 8.10
CA LEU A 176 -6.91 -25.44 7.24
C LEU A 176 -8.31 -24.96 7.62
N ALA A 177 -8.59 -24.80 8.91
CA ALA A 177 -9.86 -24.25 9.39
C ALA A 177 -10.07 -22.79 8.91
N CYS A 178 -8.99 -22.02 8.75
CA CYS A 178 -9.01 -20.61 8.30
C CYS A 178 -8.71 -20.45 6.82
N ILE A 179 -8.77 -21.51 5.99
CA ILE A 179 -8.35 -21.46 4.59
C ILE A 179 -9.15 -20.44 3.75
N GLY A 180 -10.45 -20.27 4.03
CA GLY A 180 -11.30 -19.29 3.34
C GLY A 180 -10.81 -17.85 3.51
N PRO A 181 -10.70 -17.32 4.75
CA PRO A 181 -10.08 -16.02 5.01
C PRO A 181 -8.67 -15.88 4.43
N VAL A 182 -7.82 -16.91 4.54
CA VAL A 182 -6.45 -16.91 3.99
C VAL A 182 -6.45 -16.74 2.47
N LEU A 183 -7.32 -17.45 1.76
CA LEU A 183 -7.46 -17.32 0.30
C LEU A 183 -8.00 -15.93 -0.06
N TYR A 184 -9.01 -15.44 0.65
CA TYR A 184 -9.57 -14.11 0.41
C TYR A 184 -8.50 -13.01 0.55
N VAL A 185 -7.79 -12.97 1.66
CA VAL A 185 -6.72 -11.98 1.90
C VAL A 185 -5.58 -12.17 0.90
N GLY A 186 -5.18 -13.41 0.60
CA GLY A 186 -4.10 -13.70 -0.31
C GLY A 186 -4.39 -13.28 -1.75
N ILE A 187 -5.60 -13.52 -2.24
CA ILE A 187 -5.98 -13.19 -3.63
C ILE A 187 -6.38 -11.72 -3.74
N PHE A 188 -7.38 -11.28 -2.98
CA PHE A 188 -7.98 -9.96 -3.15
C PHE A 188 -7.16 -8.84 -2.52
N SER A 189 -6.76 -8.97 -1.26
CA SER A 189 -5.99 -7.92 -0.59
C SER A 189 -4.54 -7.90 -1.09
N SER A 190 -3.83 -9.02 -1.00
CA SER A 190 -2.42 -9.07 -1.37
C SER A 190 -2.23 -9.14 -2.89
N GLY A 191 -2.87 -10.08 -3.58
CA GLY A 191 -2.69 -10.28 -5.02
C GLY A 191 -3.22 -9.11 -5.84
N VAL A 192 -4.51 -8.82 -5.73
CA VAL A 192 -5.16 -7.76 -6.52
C VAL A 192 -4.81 -6.38 -5.97
N GLY A 193 -4.98 -6.13 -4.67
CA GLY A 193 -4.83 -4.82 -4.05
C GLY A 193 -3.44 -4.22 -4.26
N TYR A 194 -2.38 -4.92 -3.87
CA TYR A 194 -1.01 -4.42 -4.08
C TYR A 194 -0.61 -4.33 -5.56
N THR A 195 -1.10 -5.21 -6.42
CA THR A 195 -0.82 -5.11 -7.86
C THR A 195 -1.48 -3.86 -8.45
N LEU A 196 -2.73 -3.58 -8.11
CA LEU A 196 -3.40 -2.34 -8.51
C LEU A 196 -2.69 -1.11 -7.95
N GLN A 197 -2.22 -1.15 -6.70
CA GLN A 197 -1.39 -0.10 -6.11
C GLN A 197 -0.14 0.14 -6.95
N ILE A 198 0.62 -0.90 -7.29
CA ILE A 198 1.86 -0.79 -8.08
C ILE A 198 1.57 -0.20 -9.47
N LEU A 199 0.50 -0.65 -10.13
CA LEU A 199 0.10 -0.14 -11.44
C LEU A 199 -0.32 1.33 -11.37
N ALA A 200 -1.10 1.72 -10.36
CA ALA A 200 -1.53 3.11 -10.16
C ALA A 200 -0.38 4.05 -9.80
N GLN A 201 0.68 3.53 -9.14
CA GLN A 201 1.84 4.33 -8.76
C GLN A 201 2.72 4.71 -9.94
N LYS A 202 2.71 3.97 -11.04
CA LYS A 202 3.59 4.19 -12.20
C LYS A 202 3.57 5.63 -12.71
N ASP A 203 2.38 6.23 -12.77
CA ASP A 203 2.16 7.57 -13.33
C ASP A 203 1.69 8.59 -12.28
N SER A 204 1.77 8.24 -11.01
CA SER A 204 1.25 9.05 -9.90
C SER A 204 2.37 9.58 -9.00
N ASN A 205 2.12 10.71 -8.34
CA ASN A 205 3.04 11.23 -7.33
C ASN A 205 2.95 10.36 -6.05
N PRO A 206 4.08 9.87 -5.50
CA PRO A 206 4.07 9.00 -4.31
C PRO A 206 3.33 9.59 -3.11
N THR A 207 3.38 10.91 -2.93
CA THR A 207 2.65 11.58 -1.85
C THR A 207 1.13 11.54 -2.06
N VAL A 208 0.66 11.69 -3.29
CA VAL A 208 -0.77 11.55 -3.61
C VAL A 208 -1.20 10.10 -3.41
N VAL A 209 -0.37 9.15 -3.80
CA VAL A 209 -0.63 7.72 -3.58
C VAL A 209 -0.72 7.41 -2.09
N SER A 210 0.21 7.90 -1.27
CA SER A 210 0.17 7.68 0.18
C SER A 210 -1.13 8.22 0.81
N LEU A 211 -1.60 9.39 0.37
CA LEU A 211 -2.89 9.93 0.80
C LEU A 211 -4.08 9.08 0.35
N LEU A 212 -4.05 8.55 -0.90
CA LEU A 212 -5.10 7.66 -1.39
C LEU A 212 -5.14 6.34 -0.60
N LEU A 213 -3.98 5.75 -0.32
CA LEU A 213 -3.89 4.53 0.48
C LEU A 213 -4.44 4.72 1.90
N SER A 214 -4.25 5.89 2.50
CA SER A 214 -4.80 6.19 3.83
C SER A 214 -6.33 6.23 3.90
N LEU A 215 -7.04 6.30 2.75
CA LEU A 215 -8.49 6.12 2.70
C LEU A 215 -8.94 4.71 3.09
N GLU A 216 -8.02 3.74 3.16
CA GLU A 216 -8.30 2.41 3.70
C GLU A 216 -9.00 2.50 5.07
N SER A 217 -8.53 3.39 5.95
CA SER A 217 -9.14 3.62 7.27
C SER A 217 -10.58 4.14 7.17
N VAL A 218 -10.87 4.99 6.20
CA VAL A 218 -12.23 5.51 5.95
C VAL A 218 -13.14 4.38 5.48
N PHE A 219 -12.69 3.59 4.50
CA PHE A 219 -13.47 2.47 3.99
C PHE A 219 -13.66 1.37 5.03
N ALA A 220 -12.64 1.08 5.86
CA ALA A 220 -12.74 0.12 6.96
C ALA A 220 -13.80 0.55 7.98
N THR A 221 -13.83 1.83 8.37
CA THR A 221 -14.83 2.36 9.31
C THR A 221 -16.24 2.31 8.73
N ILE A 222 -16.42 2.70 7.47
CA ILE A 222 -17.72 2.63 6.78
C ILE A 222 -18.19 1.17 6.65
N ALA A 223 -17.29 0.26 6.27
CA ALA A 223 -17.61 -1.16 6.17
C ALA A 223 -17.98 -1.76 7.52
N GLY A 224 -17.27 -1.40 8.61
CA GLY A 224 -17.62 -1.79 9.98
C GLY A 224 -19.04 -1.35 10.36
N ALA A 225 -19.38 -0.10 10.07
CA ALA A 225 -20.72 0.42 10.33
C ALA A 225 -21.82 -0.31 9.52
N LEU A 226 -21.56 -0.60 8.23
CA LEU A 226 -22.56 -1.22 7.34
C LEU A 226 -22.69 -2.75 7.53
N ILE A 227 -21.57 -3.44 7.77
CA ILE A 227 -21.52 -4.91 7.80
C ILE A 227 -21.66 -5.43 9.24
N LEU A 228 -20.97 -4.80 10.19
CA LEU A 228 -20.96 -5.22 11.61
C LEU A 228 -22.00 -4.49 12.45
N GLY A 229 -22.63 -3.43 11.91
CA GLY A 229 -23.60 -2.61 12.64
C GLY A 229 -22.97 -1.68 13.67
N ASP A 230 -21.68 -1.38 13.55
CA ASP A 230 -20.97 -0.48 14.44
C ASP A 230 -21.55 0.94 14.37
N ARG A 231 -21.71 1.57 15.52
CA ARG A 231 -22.20 2.96 15.57
C ARG A 231 -21.04 3.93 15.45
N MET A 232 -20.98 4.64 14.34
CA MET A 232 -19.99 5.71 14.15
C MET A 232 -20.29 6.89 15.06
N SER A 233 -19.28 7.36 15.78
CA SER A 233 -19.33 8.60 16.57
C SER A 233 -19.24 9.84 15.66
N GLY A 234 -19.65 11.00 16.18
CA GLY A 234 -19.52 12.27 15.46
C GLY A 234 -18.06 12.60 15.08
N LYS A 235 -17.08 12.15 15.90
CA LYS A 235 -15.64 12.31 15.61
C LYS A 235 -15.22 11.50 14.39
N GLU A 236 -15.70 10.26 14.25
CA GLU A 236 -15.39 9.38 13.12
C GLU A 236 -16.00 9.93 11.82
N TYR A 237 -17.23 10.45 11.84
CA TYR A 237 -17.80 11.12 10.68
C TYR A 237 -16.96 12.32 10.24
N LEU A 238 -16.54 13.17 11.19
CA LEU A 238 -15.69 14.32 10.88
C LEU A 238 -14.32 13.87 10.36
N GLY A 239 -13.74 12.81 10.91
CA GLY A 239 -12.50 12.18 10.43
C GLY A 239 -12.60 11.72 8.98
N CYS A 240 -13.68 11.00 8.62
CA CYS A 240 -13.94 10.57 7.24
C CYS A 240 -14.02 11.77 6.28
N VAL A 241 -14.77 12.81 6.64
CA VAL A 241 -14.91 14.01 5.80
C VAL A 241 -13.59 14.73 5.60
N LEU A 242 -12.78 14.88 6.66
CA LEU A 242 -11.45 15.50 6.56
C LEU A 242 -10.50 14.71 5.69
N MET A 243 -10.50 13.36 5.79
CA MET A 243 -9.69 12.48 4.96
C MET A 243 -10.06 12.59 3.49
N LEU A 244 -11.36 12.51 3.16
CA LEU A 244 -11.84 12.68 1.78
C LEU A 244 -11.49 14.06 1.23
N ALA A 245 -11.70 15.12 2.01
CA ALA A 245 -11.34 16.48 1.62
C ALA A 245 -9.82 16.65 1.39
N ALA A 246 -8.99 15.99 2.20
CA ALA A 246 -7.55 16.01 2.05
C ALA A 246 -7.10 15.37 0.72
N VAL A 247 -7.67 14.22 0.37
CA VAL A 247 -7.37 13.52 -0.88
C VAL A 247 -7.82 14.33 -2.10
N VAL A 248 -9.02 14.90 -2.08
CA VAL A 248 -9.52 15.76 -3.15
C VAL A 248 -8.61 16.97 -3.32
N LEU A 249 -8.23 17.64 -2.23
CA LEU A 249 -7.33 18.79 -2.27
C LEU A 249 -5.96 18.45 -2.86
N ALA A 250 -5.41 17.28 -2.54
CA ALA A 250 -4.13 16.82 -3.05
C ALA A 250 -4.13 16.60 -4.57
N GLN A 251 -5.28 16.26 -5.14
CA GLN A 251 -5.43 15.99 -6.58
C GLN A 251 -5.73 17.25 -7.42
N LEU A 252 -6.23 18.31 -6.81
CA LEU A 252 -6.60 19.54 -7.53
C LEU A 252 -5.47 20.16 -8.39
N PRO A 253 -4.19 20.19 -7.96
CA PRO A 253 -3.10 20.70 -8.80
C PRO A 253 -2.88 19.89 -10.08
N ASP A 254 -3.09 18.57 -10.05
CA ASP A 254 -2.89 17.68 -11.20
C ASP A 254 -4.03 17.80 -12.21
N PHE A 255 -5.28 17.99 -11.74
CA PHE A 255 -6.41 18.28 -12.61
C PHE A 255 -6.23 19.59 -13.39
N ARG A 256 -5.73 20.65 -12.74
CA ARG A 256 -5.46 21.94 -13.40
C ARG A 256 -4.38 21.84 -14.46
N LYS A 257 -3.34 21.03 -14.24
CA LYS A 257 -2.28 20.82 -15.24
C LYS A 257 -2.76 20.02 -16.46
N LYS A 258 -3.62 19.02 -16.27
CA LYS A 258 -4.20 18.23 -17.39
C LYS A 258 -5.13 19.07 -18.28
N GLN A 259 -5.83 20.06 -17.72
CA GLN A 259 -6.71 20.96 -18.48
C GLN A 259 -5.95 22.08 -19.20
N ALA A 260 -4.71 22.36 -18.82
CA ALA A 260 -3.88 23.42 -19.43
C ALA A 260 -3.02 22.93 -20.61
N VAL A 261 -3.13 21.66 -21.03
CA VAL A 261 -2.52 21.17 -22.26
C VAL A 261 -3.42 21.57 -23.43
N PRO A 262 -3.00 22.50 -24.32
CA PRO A 262 -3.81 22.84 -25.49
C PRO A 262 -4.01 21.62 -26.38
N ALA A 263 -5.22 21.51 -26.96
CA ALA A 263 -5.49 20.51 -28.00
C ALA A 263 -4.46 20.67 -29.12
N PRO A 264 -3.97 19.58 -29.74
CA PRO A 264 -3.08 19.69 -30.88
C PRO A 264 -3.79 20.50 -31.96
N GLU A 265 -3.17 21.62 -32.37
CA GLU A 265 -3.60 22.37 -33.54
C GLU A 265 -3.44 21.46 -34.76
N ASN A 266 -4.58 21.23 -35.44
CA ASN A 266 -4.64 20.46 -36.68
C ASN A 266 -3.99 21.20 -37.84
#